data_324c4cf537bfda0becb153739c4a1815
#
_entry.id   324c4cf537bfda0becb153739c4a1815
#
_cell.length_a   1.000
_cell.length_b   1.000
_cell.length_c   1.000
_cell.angle_alpha   90.00
_cell.angle_beta   90.00
_cell.angle_gamma   90.00
#
_symmetry.space_group_name_H-M   'P 1'
#
loop_
_entity.id
_entity.type
_entity.pdbx_description
1 polymer ?
#
loop_
_entity_poly.entity_id
_entity_poly.type
_entity_poly.pdbx_seq_one_letter_code
_entity_poly.pdbx_strand_id
1 'polypeptide(L)'
;MKRTLLLCTAIAALFAACTTQQKKAWAHLDQDTLYVVASQFKAGAEMAALGDSANVIHYVLKERAEVPFSQSAIRQSTDEAKQGPVADEPFFTVRFTLPIPASYTPTEQGEMAGLDYGVFHHCHSPGFEVMPNGDALAIYFSSPRGRSESDTMATFVQARLRFGAEEWDMPELFFDTKLGNDQSGLLWNDNGKIWFFGGGRYMSNYVPFRIATSEDNGATWTYSIPQLDTAATDFTAQPINSAFRDPAGNIYMAMDADDSNSFLWRSSDEGKTWVDMGGRTLGRHSTIIPLDEEGTLLSIGGKNASLEGWTPQNISRDWGATWEEATPSPFPPLGSAQRPSIIRLQSGNLVYITDSYMLKKDIPAPEGWKNEDKCVIAISKDNGQTWRIKSLPVALPHNRRTAHPSLGYSTVRQAPNGLIHILTSANYPALHYELNEAWIWSDEGEVTISKEGGEVKAYSEKYPNGQLKAEWEAKTYPNGRYLLHGTTTDYYADGTVQHKVVYQDGRKTGEELFYNPDGTLRWRWERNLETMRGVWTQYYPNGQKRVESHWNIEPTPRDLNRKFIGYVAEGPATHWNEDGTQKAVYEFVKGEVVEN
;
A
#
# COMPACT_ATOMS: atom_id res chain seq x y z
N MET A 1 -26.92 -56.75 -2.72
CA MET A 1 -27.51 -55.66 -1.94
C MET A 1 -26.70 -55.20 -0.71
N LYS A 2 -26.08 -56.08 0.08
CA LYS A 2 -25.34 -55.63 1.30
C LYS A 2 -24.01 -54.87 1.03
N ARG A 3 -23.32 -55.10 -0.11
CA ARG A 3 -22.10 -54.37 -0.45
C ARG A 3 -22.32 -52.93 -0.97
N THR A 4 -23.44 -52.68 -1.62
CA THR A 4 -23.75 -51.35 -2.12
C THR A 4 -24.21 -50.40 -1.00
N LEU A 5 -24.86 -50.92 0.05
CA LEU A 5 -25.28 -50.13 1.20
C LEU A 5 -24.07 -49.67 2.06
N LEU A 6 -23.04 -50.51 2.16
CA LEU A 6 -21.82 -50.13 2.92
C LEU A 6 -21.00 -49.05 2.21
N LEU A 7 -21.02 -49.02 0.86
CA LEU A 7 -20.31 -48.00 0.10
C LEU A 7 -21.01 -46.62 0.20
N CYS A 8 -22.34 -46.60 0.17
CA CYS A 8 -23.10 -45.38 0.32
C CYS A 8 -22.98 -44.75 1.73
N THR A 9 -22.91 -45.61 2.78
CA THR A 9 -22.72 -45.12 4.15
C THR A 9 -21.29 -44.63 4.40
N ALA A 10 -20.28 -45.22 3.76
CA ALA A 10 -18.90 -44.76 3.85
C ALA A 10 -18.69 -43.42 3.12
N ILE A 11 -19.32 -43.22 1.95
CA ILE A 11 -19.29 -41.97 1.21
C ILE A 11 -20.03 -40.86 1.97
N ALA A 12 -21.20 -41.14 2.55
CA ALA A 12 -21.95 -40.18 3.36
C ALA A 12 -21.19 -39.79 4.63
N ALA A 13 -20.45 -40.73 5.28
CA ALA A 13 -19.61 -40.45 6.44
C ALA A 13 -18.37 -39.62 6.04
N LEU A 14 -17.80 -39.84 4.87
CA LEU A 14 -16.68 -39.02 4.34
C LEU A 14 -17.14 -37.59 4.01
N PHE A 15 -18.31 -37.43 3.42
CA PHE A 15 -18.87 -36.08 3.18
C PHE A 15 -19.25 -35.37 4.47
N ALA A 16 -19.82 -36.08 5.46
CA ALA A 16 -20.13 -35.51 6.76
C ALA A 16 -18.85 -35.17 7.55
N ALA A 17 -17.79 -35.96 7.46
CA ALA A 17 -16.50 -35.68 8.07
C ALA A 17 -15.80 -34.49 7.39
N CYS A 18 -15.87 -34.38 6.06
CA CYS A 18 -15.33 -33.25 5.31
C CYS A 18 -16.08 -31.93 5.64
N THR A 19 -17.41 -31.98 5.73
CA THR A 19 -18.23 -30.83 6.12
C THR A 19 -18.03 -30.44 7.58
N THR A 20 -17.76 -31.40 8.47
CA THR A 20 -17.51 -31.12 9.90
C THR A 20 -16.10 -30.58 10.12
N GLN A 21 -15.13 -31.04 9.32
CA GLN A 21 -13.77 -30.50 9.36
C GLN A 21 -13.69 -29.10 8.75
N GLN A 22 -14.43 -28.84 7.67
CA GLN A 22 -14.63 -27.51 7.13
C GLN A 22 -15.32 -26.59 8.14
N LYS A 23 -16.44 -27.00 8.75
CA LYS A 23 -17.12 -26.22 9.78
C LYS A 23 -16.24 -25.95 11.01
N LYS A 24 -15.31 -26.85 11.37
CA LYS A 24 -14.35 -26.59 12.45
C LYS A 24 -13.24 -25.61 12.06
N ALA A 25 -12.78 -25.65 10.82
CA ALA A 25 -11.86 -24.62 10.29
C ALA A 25 -12.51 -23.23 10.30
N TRP A 26 -13.81 -23.16 10.10
CA TRP A 26 -14.64 -21.96 10.12
C TRP A 26 -14.90 -21.37 11.48
N ALA A 27 -15.13 -22.18 12.48
CA ALA A 27 -15.34 -21.71 13.85
C ALA A 27 -14.12 -20.93 14.38
N HIS A 28 -12.96 -21.06 13.74
CA HIS A 28 -11.77 -20.27 14.06
C HIS A 28 -11.79 -18.87 13.44
N LEU A 29 -12.48 -18.65 12.32
CA LEU A 29 -12.60 -17.34 11.69
C LEU A 29 -13.62 -16.46 12.43
N ASP A 30 -14.63 -17.06 13.05
CA ASP A 30 -15.61 -16.34 13.90
C ASP A 30 -15.01 -15.84 15.24
N GLN A 31 -13.77 -16.22 15.55
CA GLN A 31 -13.04 -15.84 16.76
C GLN A 31 -11.70 -15.17 16.44
N ASP A 32 -11.65 -14.41 15.37
CA ASP A 32 -10.44 -13.72 14.96
C ASP A 32 -9.94 -12.77 16.05
N THR A 33 -8.71 -12.99 16.45
CA THR A 33 -7.95 -12.00 17.21
C THR A 33 -7.18 -11.16 16.22
N LEU A 34 -7.47 -9.86 16.18
CA LEU A 34 -6.67 -8.90 15.44
C LEU A 34 -5.53 -8.40 16.30
N TYR A 35 -4.35 -8.35 15.71
CA TYR A 35 -3.22 -7.65 16.25
C TYR A 35 -3.13 -6.31 15.52
N VAL A 36 -3.29 -5.21 16.22
CA VAL A 36 -3.34 -3.87 15.65
C VAL A 36 -2.51 -2.91 16.47
N VAL A 37 -2.14 -1.80 15.89
CA VAL A 37 -1.65 -0.66 16.67
C VAL A 37 -2.86 -0.04 17.36
N ALA A 38 -2.93 -0.14 18.69
CA ALA A 38 -4.09 0.25 19.49
C ALA A 38 -4.55 1.70 19.26
N SER A 39 -3.62 2.59 18.88
CA SER A 39 -3.93 3.99 18.57
C SER A 39 -4.77 4.18 17.31
N GLN A 40 -4.82 3.21 16.40
CA GLN A 40 -5.52 3.32 15.12
C GLN A 40 -6.94 2.77 15.16
N PHE A 41 -7.22 1.92 16.13
CA PHE A 41 -8.54 1.31 16.31
C PHE A 41 -9.13 1.78 17.63
N LYS A 42 -10.43 1.99 17.67
CA LYS A 42 -11.12 2.38 18.90
C LYS A 42 -11.03 1.24 19.92
N ALA A 43 -10.17 1.37 20.90
CA ALA A 43 -10.01 0.40 21.97
C ALA A 43 -11.35 0.16 22.67
N GLY A 44 -11.76 -1.11 22.81
CA GLY A 44 -12.96 -1.50 23.53
C GLY A 44 -14.29 -1.09 22.90
N ALA A 45 -14.31 -0.56 21.69
CA ALA A 45 -15.54 -0.35 20.96
C ALA A 45 -15.98 -1.66 20.29
N GLU A 46 -17.24 -2.03 20.47
CA GLU A 46 -17.88 -2.96 19.55
C GLU A 46 -17.79 -2.34 18.15
N MET A 47 -17.14 -3.02 17.25
CA MET A 47 -17.08 -2.55 15.88
C MET A 47 -18.44 -2.70 15.27
N ALA A 48 -19.02 -1.58 14.86
CA ALA A 48 -20.26 -1.60 14.11
C ALA A 48 -20.02 -2.40 12.84
N ALA A 49 -20.70 -3.51 12.71
CA ALA A 49 -20.73 -4.26 11.47
C ALA A 49 -21.27 -3.36 10.37
N LEU A 50 -20.66 -3.44 9.19
CA LEU A 50 -21.30 -2.99 7.97
C LEU A 50 -22.36 -4.03 7.60
N GLY A 51 -23.33 -4.27 8.43
CA GLY A 51 -24.32 -5.30 8.19
C GLY A 51 -25.00 -5.78 9.46
N ASP A 52 -25.51 -6.99 9.39
CA ASP A 52 -26.15 -7.70 10.46
C ASP A 52 -25.18 -7.95 11.62
N SER A 53 -25.71 -8.08 12.85
CA SER A 53 -24.93 -8.42 14.04
C SER A 53 -24.10 -9.71 13.89
N ALA A 54 -24.50 -10.61 12.97
CA ALA A 54 -23.73 -11.81 12.62
C ALA A 54 -22.37 -11.51 11.96
N ASN A 55 -22.17 -10.32 11.39
CA ASN A 55 -20.92 -9.89 10.76
C ASN A 55 -20.05 -9.03 11.69
N VAL A 56 -20.48 -8.81 12.92
CA VAL A 56 -19.67 -8.15 13.95
C VAL A 56 -18.63 -9.13 14.45
N ILE A 57 -17.37 -8.78 14.31
CA ILE A 57 -16.28 -9.50 14.93
C ILE A 57 -15.96 -8.84 16.25
N HIS A 58 -16.11 -9.61 17.32
CA HIS A 58 -15.51 -9.26 18.60
C HIS A 58 -14.02 -9.59 18.50
N TYR A 59 -13.17 -8.58 18.39
CA TYR A 59 -11.74 -8.78 18.40
C TYR A 59 -11.11 -8.28 19.70
N VAL A 60 -10.11 -9.00 20.13
CA VAL A 60 -9.23 -8.56 21.20
C VAL A 60 -8.08 -7.82 20.56
N LEU A 61 -8.02 -6.51 20.81
CA LEU A 61 -6.85 -5.72 20.45
C LEU A 61 -5.67 -6.28 21.25
N LYS A 62 -4.72 -6.85 20.53
CA LYS A 62 -3.39 -7.13 21.08
C LYS A 62 -2.42 -6.19 20.37
N GLU A 63 -1.78 -5.35 21.15
CA GLU A 63 -0.55 -4.76 20.65
C GLU A 63 0.40 -5.92 20.37
N ARG A 64 0.83 -6.01 19.12
CA ARG A 64 1.99 -6.84 18.81
C ARG A 64 3.15 -6.22 19.56
N ALA A 65 3.85 -7.04 20.34
CA ALA A 65 4.97 -6.55 21.10
C ALA A 65 5.89 -5.75 20.17
N GLU A 66 5.97 -4.43 20.43
CA GLU A 66 7.04 -3.59 20.00
C GLU A 66 7.25 -3.41 18.50
N VAL A 67 6.26 -2.84 17.83
CA VAL A 67 6.56 -2.11 16.59
C VAL A 67 7.42 -0.90 17.00
N PRO A 68 8.70 -0.84 16.62
CA PRO A 68 9.60 0.22 17.11
C PRO A 68 9.19 1.60 16.59
N PHE A 69 8.47 1.65 15.47
CA PHE A 69 8.00 2.87 14.86
C PHE A 69 6.48 2.98 15.01
N SER A 70 6.02 4.18 15.31
CA SER A 70 4.59 4.48 15.36
C SER A 70 4.33 5.75 14.59
N GLN A 71 3.19 5.79 13.90
CA GLN A 71 2.79 7.02 13.23
C GLN A 71 2.35 8.06 14.25
N SER A 72 2.78 9.28 14.01
CA SER A 72 2.32 10.43 14.76
C SER A 72 0.89 10.80 14.39
N ALA A 73 0.32 11.79 15.07
CA ALA A 73 -1.03 12.27 14.81
C ALA A 73 -1.27 12.57 13.32
N ILE A 74 -2.40 12.11 12.80
CA ILE A 74 -2.80 12.36 11.41
C ILE A 74 -3.56 13.68 11.35
N ARG A 75 -3.05 14.65 10.60
CA ARG A 75 -3.70 15.92 10.36
C ARG A 75 -4.99 15.71 9.58
N GLN A 76 -5.97 16.56 9.84
CA GLN A 76 -7.27 16.51 9.16
C GLN A 76 -7.49 17.70 8.20
N SER A 77 -6.59 18.68 8.24
CA SER A 77 -6.60 19.83 7.34
C SER A 77 -6.50 19.39 5.88
N THR A 78 -7.34 19.97 5.02
CA THR A 78 -7.41 19.65 3.58
C THR A 78 -7.12 20.84 2.67
N ASP A 79 -6.99 22.04 3.22
CA ASP A 79 -6.80 23.24 2.40
C ASP A 79 -5.43 23.23 1.70
N GLU A 80 -4.40 22.79 2.40
CA GLU A 80 -3.05 22.65 1.87
C GLU A 80 -2.95 21.53 0.85
N ALA A 81 -3.79 20.49 0.94
CA ALA A 81 -3.76 19.33 0.04
C ALA A 81 -4.01 19.68 -1.43
N LYS A 82 -4.55 20.87 -1.70
CA LYS A 82 -4.74 21.40 -3.06
C LYS A 82 -3.52 22.15 -3.59
N GLN A 83 -2.53 22.42 -2.75
CA GLN A 83 -1.29 23.05 -3.17
C GLN A 83 -0.41 22.04 -3.92
N GLY A 84 0.13 22.47 -5.03
CA GLY A 84 0.97 21.59 -5.86
C GLY A 84 1.69 22.37 -6.94
N PRO A 85 2.55 21.67 -7.69
CA PRO A 85 3.24 22.26 -8.84
C PRO A 85 2.26 22.85 -9.84
N VAL A 86 2.73 23.85 -10.61
CA VAL A 86 1.96 24.45 -11.70
C VAL A 86 1.50 23.35 -12.66
N ALA A 87 0.20 23.29 -12.93
CA ALA A 87 -0.41 22.17 -13.64
C ALA A 87 0.09 22.02 -15.08
N ASP A 88 0.41 23.16 -15.75
CA ASP A 88 0.83 23.20 -17.15
C ASP A 88 2.36 23.05 -17.34
N GLU A 89 3.12 23.00 -16.26
CA GLU A 89 4.56 22.78 -16.27
C GLU A 89 4.87 21.32 -15.95
N PRO A 90 5.71 20.63 -16.74
CA PRO A 90 6.07 19.24 -16.47
C PRO A 90 6.68 19.05 -15.09
N PHE A 91 6.09 18.15 -14.31
CA PHE A 91 6.56 17.77 -12.98
C PHE A 91 6.75 16.26 -12.89
N PHE A 92 7.92 15.83 -12.42
CA PHE A 92 8.24 14.43 -12.19
C PHE A 92 9.22 14.28 -11.04
N THR A 93 8.90 13.43 -10.09
CA THR A 93 9.81 13.02 -9.01
C THR A 93 9.61 11.56 -8.67
N VAL A 94 10.62 10.93 -8.10
CA VAL A 94 10.58 9.53 -7.68
C VAL A 94 11.39 9.35 -6.41
N ARG A 95 10.89 8.51 -5.51
CA ARG A 95 11.52 8.18 -4.22
C ARG A 95 11.30 6.73 -3.82
N PHE A 96 12.01 6.28 -2.78
CA PHE A 96 11.68 5.01 -2.16
C PHE A 96 10.41 5.12 -1.32
N THR A 97 9.59 4.08 -1.36
CA THR A 97 8.40 3.95 -0.51
C THR A 97 8.79 3.63 0.93
N LEU A 98 9.85 2.85 1.12
CA LEU A 98 10.39 2.54 2.43
C LEU A 98 11.76 3.20 2.58
N PRO A 99 11.99 3.99 3.64
CA PRO A 99 13.27 4.63 3.83
C PRO A 99 14.40 3.62 4.09
N ILE A 100 14.10 2.46 4.68
CA ILE A 100 15.05 1.38 4.88
C ILE A 100 14.88 0.35 3.77
N PRO A 101 15.91 0.07 2.97
CA PRO A 101 15.83 -0.91 1.90
C PRO A 101 15.83 -2.33 2.48
N ALA A 102 14.65 -2.86 2.74
CA ALA A 102 14.43 -4.18 3.34
C ALA A 102 15.15 -5.35 2.62
N SER A 103 15.43 -5.18 1.33
CA SER A 103 16.09 -6.24 0.55
C SER A 103 17.58 -6.41 0.84
N TYR A 104 18.19 -5.48 1.54
CA TYR A 104 19.63 -5.51 1.87
C TYR A 104 19.90 -5.95 3.29
N THR A 105 18.92 -5.75 4.16
CA THR A 105 19.00 -6.18 5.55
C THR A 105 18.09 -7.39 5.71
N PRO A 106 18.62 -8.62 5.74
CA PRO A 106 17.85 -9.80 6.09
C PRO A 106 17.10 -9.58 7.40
N THR A 107 15.97 -10.22 7.60
CA THR A 107 15.08 -9.97 8.75
C THR A 107 15.82 -10.08 10.09
N GLU A 108 16.65 -11.12 10.25
CA GLU A 108 17.45 -11.32 11.46
C GLU A 108 18.47 -10.20 11.67
N GLN A 109 19.10 -9.73 10.62
CA GLN A 109 20.00 -8.58 10.68
C GLN A 109 19.24 -7.28 10.94
N GLY A 110 17.98 -7.18 10.47
CA GLY A 110 17.08 -6.09 10.82
C GLY A 110 16.83 -6.01 12.32
N GLU A 111 16.55 -7.14 12.97
CA GLU A 111 16.40 -7.21 14.44
C GLU A 111 17.70 -6.81 15.16
N MET A 112 18.85 -7.27 14.65
CA MET A 112 20.17 -6.89 15.17
C MET A 112 20.42 -5.38 15.03
N ALA A 113 19.88 -4.73 14.01
CA ALA A 113 19.91 -3.29 13.84
C ALA A 113 18.81 -2.55 14.64
N GLY A 114 17.97 -3.25 15.38
CA GLY A 114 16.89 -2.68 16.19
C GLY A 114 15.58 -2.44 15.43
N LEU A 115 15.41 -3.02 14.24
CA LEU A 115 14.19 -2.95 13.48
C LEU A 115 13.21 -4.07 13.87
N ASP A 116 11.91 -3.85 13.65
CA ASP A 116 10.93 -4.90 13.92
C ASP A 116 10.97 -6.00 12.87
N TYR A 117 10.77 -7.21 13.36
CA TYR A 117 10.69 -8.42 12.57
C TYR A 117 9.47 -8.42 11.64
N GLY A 118 9.71 -8.67 10.38
CA GLY A 118 8.66 -8.87 9.38
C GLY A 118 8.12 -7.59 8.73
N VAL A 119 8.24 -6.42 9.35
CA VAL A 119 7.69 -5.16 8.82
C VAL A 119 8.41 -4.71 7.55
N PHE A 120 9.68 -5.03 7.41
CA PHE A 120 10.54 -4.59 6.31
C PHE A 120 10.87 -5.68 5.29
N HIS A 121 10.43 -6.91 5.51
CA HIS A 121 10.91 -8.02 4.68
C HIS A 121 10.31 -8.02 3.29
N HIS A 122 9.06 -7.64 3.16
CA HIS A 122 8.31 -7.75 1.92
C HIS A 122 7.33 -6.59 1.76
N CYS A 123 7.35 -5.96 0.58
CA CYS A 123 6.37 -4.93 0.22
C CYS A 123 5.67 -5.40 -1.05
N HIS A 124 4.54 -6.09 -0.89
CA HIS A 124 3.85 -6.69 -2.03
C HIS A 124 2.34 -6.47 -1.99
N SER A 125 1.74 -6.45 -3.17
CA SER A 125 0.31 -6.27 -3.39
C SER A 125 -0.29 -5.10 -2.58
N PRO A 126 0.25 -3.87 -2.72
CA PRO A 126 -0.20 -2.74 -1.93
C PRO A 126 -1.61 -2.29 -2.31
N GLY A 127 -2.44 -2.05 -1.30
CA GLY A 127 -3.47 -1.03 -1.35
C GLY A 127 -2.78 0.33 -1.22
N PHE A 128 -3.10 1.24 -2.11
CA PHE A 128 -2.52 2.57 -2.14
C PHE A 128 -3.58 3.62 -2.43
N GLU A 129 -3.57 4.71 -1.68
CA GLU A 129 -4.49 5.83 -1.88
C GLU A 129 -3.87 7.15 -1.43
N VAL A 130 -4.31 8.24 -2.04
CA VAL A 130 -4.03 9.59 -1.56
C VAL A 130 -5.25 10.09 -0.78
N MET A 131 -5.01 10.45 0.46
CA MET A 131 -6.03 10.86 1.41
C MET A 131 -6.53 12.28 1.09
N PRO A 132 -7.73 12.66 1.55
CA PRO A 132 -8.23 14.03 1.40
C PRO A 132 -7.30 15.12 1.92
N ASN A 133 -6.52 14.83 2.97
CA ASN A 133 -5.52 15.77 3.52
C ASN A 133 -4.21 15.81 2.71
N GLY A 134 -4.12 15.09 1.59
CA GLY A 134 -2.95 15.04 0.72
C GLY A 134 -1.89 14.00 1.12
N ASP A 135 -2.01 13.35 2.27
CA ASP A 135 -1.11 12.25 2.63
C ASP A 135 -1.28 11.08 1.67
N ALA A 136 -0.20 10.40 1.31
CA ALA A 136 -0.27 9.12 0.62
C ALA A 136 -0.15 7.98 1.63
N LEU A 137 -1.07 7.00 1.56
CA LEU A 137 -1.11 5.83 2.43
C LEU A 137 -0.92 4.56 1.59
N ALA A 138 0.03 3.73 1.99
CA ALA A 138 0.25 2.40 1.45
C ALA A 138 -0.01 1.36 2.54
N ILE A 139 -0.86 0.37 2.25
CA ILE A 139 -1.04 -0.82 3.07
C ILE A 139 -0.64 -2.01 2.22
N TYR A 140 0.36 -2.73 2.63
CA TYR A 140 0.91 -3.88 1.91
C TYR A 140 1.05 -5.07 2.85
N PHE A 141 1.19 -6.25 2.32
CA PHE A 141 1.51 -7.38 3.18
C PHE A 141 3.02 -7.61 3.25
N SER A 142 3.45 -8.05 4.41
CA SER A 142 4.79 -8.54 4.67
C SER A 142 4.74 -9.92 5.30
N SER A 143 5.74 -10.74 5.02
CA SER A 143 5.91 -12.06 5.61
C SER A 143 7.35 -12.24 6.08
N PRO A 144 7.60 -13.00 7.16
CA PRO A 144 8.94 -13.27 7.63
C PRO A 144 9.78 -13.98 6.56
N ARG A 145 11.10 -13.76 6.62
CA ARG A 145 12.05 -14.41 5.72
C ARG A 145 11.92 -15.94 5.77
N GLY A 146 11.93 -16.56 4.58
CA GLY A 146 11.81 -18.01 4.46
C GLY A 146 10.39 -18.54 4.61
N ARG A 147 9.40 -17.67 4.85
CA ARG A 147 7.98 -18.00 4.83
C ARG A 147 7.36 -17.66 3.49
N SER A 148 6.37 -18.45 3.10
CA SER A 148 5.58 -18.19 1.90
C SER A 148 4.64 -17.00 2.13
N GLU A 149 4.35 -16.25 1.07
CA GLU A 149 3.27 -15.25 1.07
C GLU A 149 1.89 -15.85 1.41
N SER A 150 1.78 -17.16 1.39
CA SER A 150 0.57 -17.91 1.75
C SER A 150 0.58 -18.39 3.20
N ASP A 151 1.60 -18.04 3.98
CA ASP A 151 1.70 -18.43 5.38
C ASP A 151 0.75 -17.58 6.25
N THR A 152 0.30 -18.15 7.36
CA THR A 152 -0.48 -17.44 8.38
C THR A 152 0.31 -16.35 9.11
N MET A 153 1.60 -16.25 8.87
CA MET A 153 2.45 -15.17 9.38
C MET A 153 2.50 -13.94 8.46
N ALA A 154 1.84 -13.98 7.30
CA ALA A 154 1.68 -12.79 6.48
C ALA A 154 0.75 -11.79 7.20
N THR A 155 1.17 -10.55 7.29
CA THR A 155 0.50 -9.48 8.03
C THR A 155 0.37 -8.22 7.20
N PHE A 156 -0.67 -7.41 7.42
CA PHE A 156 -0.78 -6.10 6.81
C PHE A 156 0.04 -5.06 7.56
N VAL A 157 0.85 -4.34 6.80
CA VAL A 157 1.74 -3.27 7.24
C VAL A 157 1.37 -2.01 6.49
N GLN A 158 1.44 -0.86 7.17
CA GLN A 158 1.19 0.43 6.55
C GLN A 158 2.42 1.33 6.59
N ALA A 159 2.52 2.20 5.60
CA ALA A 159 3.45 3.32 5.58
C ALA A 159 2.73 4.57 5.05
N ARG A 160 3.14 5.75 5.50
CA ARG A 160 2.54 7.02 5.14
C ARG A 160 3.60 8.00 4.63
N LEU A 161 3.29 8.68 3.53
CA LEU A 161 4.00 9.88 3.11
C LEU A 161 3.13 11.07 3.49
N ARG A 162 3.61 11.89 4.41
CA ARG A 162 2.91 13.09 4.83
C ARG A 162 2.93 14.14 3.74
N PHE A 163 1.82 14.84 3.57
CA PHE A 163 1.75 15.90 2.57
C PHE A 163 2.84 16.94 2.80
N GLY A 164 3.62 17.19 1.76
CA GLY A 164 4.79 18.07 1.81
C GLY A 164 6.09 17.40 2.28
N ALA A 165 6.09 16.11 2.62
CA ALA A 165 7.30 15.35 2.88
C ALA A 165 7.90 14.75 1.60
N GLU A 166 9.23 14.62 1.58
CA GLU A 166 10.00 13.94 0.54
C GLU A 166 10.39 12.50 0.93
N GLU A 167 10.06 12.09 2.13
CA GLU A 167 10.45 10.83 2.74
C GLU A 167 9.26 10.22 3.46
N TRP A 168 9.00 8.93 3.19
CA TRP A 168 7.96 8.17 3.84
C TRP A 168 8.27 7.98 5.33
N ASP A 169 7.25 7.94 6.16
CA ASP A 169 7.39 7.49 7.54
C ASP A 169 7.78 6.02 7.57
N MET A 170 8.40 5.60 8.67
CA MET A 170 8.73 4.21 8.89
C MET A 170 7.45 3.37 8.92
N PRO A 171 7.45 2.19 8.31
CA PRO A 171 6.28 1.35 8.28
C PRO A 171 5.97 0.79 9.68
N GLU A 172 4.69 0.57 9.93
CA GLU A 172 4.19 -0.04 11.15
C GLU A 172 3.15 -1.11 10.85
N LEU A 173 2.83 -1.93 11.85
CA LEU A 173 1.77 -2.90 11.74
C LEU A 173 0.43 -2.18 11.48
N PHE A 174 -0.32 -2.62 10.47
CA PHE A 174 -1.70 -2.20 10.27
C PHE A 174 -2.64 -3.14 11.02
N PHE A 175 -2.71 -4.40 10.61
CA PHE A 175 -3.28 -5.46 11.42
C PHE A 175 -2.77 -6.84 11.00
N ASP A 176 -2.94 -7.81 11.89
CA ASP A 176 -2.53 -9.19 11.73
C ASP A 176 -3.65 -10.10 12.24
N THR A 177 -4.20 -10.92 11.38
CA THR A 177 -5.24 -11.85 11.75
C THR A 177 -4.64 -13.13 12.32
N LYS A 178 -5.00 -13.45 13.55
CA LYS A 178 -4.54 -14.69 14.17
C LYS A 178 -4.96 -15.90 13.33
N LEU A 179 -3.99 -16.71 12.91
CA LEU A 179 -4.17 -17.89 12.06
C LEU A 179 -4.76 -17.59 10.66
N GLY A 180 -4.93 -16.33 10.29
CA GLY A 180 -5.27 -15.90 8.96
C GLY A 180 -4.04 -15.60 8.11
N ASN A 181 -4.20 -15.60 6.80
CA ASN A 181 -3.21 -15.11 5.86
C ASN A 181 -3.66 -13.74 5.37
N ASP A 182 -2.99 -12.69 5.80
CA ASP A 182 -3.30 -11.32 5.42
C ASP A 182 -2.52 -10.95 4.16
N GLN A 183 -3.20 -11.01 3.01
CA GLN A 183 -2.59 -10.85 1.69
C GLN A 183 -3.51 -10.06 0.76
N SER A 184 -2.94 -9.30 -0.16
CA SER A 184 -3.67 -8.49 -1.15
C SER A 184 -4.58 -7.43 -0.56
N GLY A 185 -4.12 -6.20 -0.60
CA GLY A 185 -4.87 -5.02 -0.16
C GLY A 185 -5.35 -4.17 -1.33
N LEU A 186 -6.52 -3.56 -1.17
CA LEU A 186 -7.02 -2.47 -2.00
C LEU A 186 -7.43 -1.32 -1.10
N LEU A 187 -6.93 -0.12 -1.38
CA LEU A 187 -7.44 1.13 -0.81
C LEU A 187 -8.21 1.90 -1.87
N TRP A 188 -9.29 2.52 -1.45
CA TRP A 188 -10.13 3.35 -2.30
C TRP A 188 -10.70 4.53 -1.51
N ASN A 189 -10.55 5.73 -2.06
CA ASN A 189 -11.13 6.96 -1.53
C ASN A 189 -12.49 7.21 -2.21
N ASP A 190 -13.55 6.98 -1.46
CA ASP A 190 -14.92 7.24 -1.86
C ASP A 190 -15.38 8.58 -1.27
N ASN A 191 -15.08 9.68 -1.94
CA ASN A 191 -15.48 11.03 -1.53
C ASN A 191 -15.12 11.38 -0.07
N GLY A 192 -13.95 10.96 0.39
CA GLY A 192 -13.44 11.21 1.72
C GLY A 192 -13.58 10.06 2.71
N LYS A 193 -14.46 9.10 2.44
CA LYS A 193 -14.48 7.83 3.15
C LYS A 193 -13.50 6.86 2.51
N ILE A 194 -12.52 6.45 3.28
CA ILE A 194 -11.49 5.52 2.80
C ILE A 194 -11.93 4.10 3.10
N TRP A 195 -11.91 3.26 2.07
CA TRP A 195 -12.18 1.85 2.15
C TRP A 195 -10.88 1.07 2.00
N PHE A 196 -10.65 0.13 2.89
CA PHE A 196 -9.64 -0.91 2.75
C PHE A 196 -10.32 -2.26 2.60
N PHE A 197 -10.01 -2.97 1.52
CA PHE A 197 -10.42 -4.35 1.29
C PHE A 197 -9.18 -5.22 1.38
N GLY A 198 -9.14 -6.10 2.38
CA GLY A 198 -8.03 -7.00 2.63
C GLY A 198 -8.43 -8.45 2.34
N GLY A 199 -7.63 -9.17 1.57
CA GLY A 199 -7.86 -10.56 1.25
C GLY A 199 -6.92 -11.52 1.99
N GLY A 200 -7.00 -12.79 1.65
CA GLY A 200 -6.11 -13.83 2.16
C GLY A 200 -6.61 -15.25 1.90
N ARG A 201 -5.69 -16.19 1.75
CA ARG A 201 -6.01 -17.54 1.25
C ARG A 201 -6.94 -18.37 2.14
N TYR A 202 -6.82 -18.26 3.44
CA TYR A 202 -7.62 -19.08 4.37
C TYR A 202 -9.02 -18.54 4.59
N MET A 203 -9.34 -17.41 3.98
CA MET A 203 -10.65 -16.78 4.03
C MET A 203 -11.50 -17.09 2.81
N SER A 204 -10.89 -17.61 1.73
CA SER A 204 -11.43 -17.63 0.39
C SER A 204 -12.73 -18.39 0.19
N ASN A 205 -13.03 -19.38 1.01
CA ASN A 205 -14.21 -20.21 0.76
C ASN A 205 -15.53 -19.63 1.28
N TYR A 206 -15.47 -18.58 2.11
CA TYR A 206 -16.66 -18.07 2.81
C TYR A 206 -16.56 -16.59 3.18
N VAL A 207 -15.36 -16.07 3.38
CA VAL A 207 -15.08 -14.66 3.61
C VAL A 207 -14.14 -14.21 2.51
N PRO A 208 -14.66 -13.61 1.43
CA PRO A 208 -13.84 -13.29 0.26
C PRO A 208 -12.83 -12.18 0.55
N PHE A 209 -13.16 -11.31 1.51
CA PHE A 209 -12.33 -10.17 1.89
C PHE A 209 -12.79 -9.63 3.25
N ARG A 210 -11.98 -8.78 3.84
CA ARG A 210 -12.29 -7.99 5.03
C ARG A 210 -12.41 -6.53 4.64
N ILE A 211 -13.15 -5.78 5.42
CA ILE A 211 -13.36 -4.36 5.19
C ILE A 211 -12.88 -3.59 6.40
N ALA A 212 -12.11 -2.53 6.16
CA ALA A 212 -11.88 -1.49 7.13
C ALA A 212 -12.20 -0.14 6.49
N THR A 213 -12.87 0.74 7.22
CA THR A 213 -13.22 2.08 6.73
C THR A 213 -12.71 3.16 7.67
N SER A 214 -12.30 4.29 7.09
CA SER A 214 -11.85 5.47 7.82
C SER A 214 -12.49 6.72 7.23
N GLU A 215 -12.89 7.65 8.11
CA GLU A 215 -13.43 8.97 7.75
C GLU A 215 -12.52 10.12 8.21
N ASP A 216 -11.32 9.78 8.70
CA ASP A 216 -10.36 10.70 9.29
C ASP A 216 -8.94 10.50 8.71
N ASN A 217 -8.85 10.35 7.39
CA ASN A 217 -7.60 10.20 6.64
C ASN A 217 -6.75 8.99 7.08
N GLY A 218 -7.40 7.93 7.58
CA GLY A 218 -6.72 6.72 8.06
C GLY A 218 -6.14 6.85 9.47
N ALA A 219 -6.58 7.83 10.26
CA ALA A 219 -6.18 7.94 11.67
C ALA A 219 -6.88 6.89 12.54
N THR A 220 -8.16 6.62 12.25
CA THR A 220 -8.92 5.54 12.90
C THR A 220 -9.67 4.72 11.87
N TRP A 221 -9.91 3.45 12.20
CA TRP A 221 -10.55 2.49 11.31
C TRP A 221 -11.68 1.75 11.98
N THR A 222 -12.75 1.51 11.24
CA THR A 222 -13.83 0.61 11.61
C THR A 222 -13.70 -0.66 10.77
N TYR A 223 -13.62 -1.81 11.42
CA TYR A 223 -13.41 -3.11 10.79
C TYR A 223 -14.70 -3.92 10.72
N SER A 224 -14.90 -4.65 9.61
CA SER A 224 -16.02 -5.57 9.45
C SER A 224 -15.71 -6.69 8.46
N ILE A 225 -16.50 -7.77 8.56
CA ILE A 225 -16.56 -8.83 7.55
C ILE A 225 -17.82 -8.63 6.70
N PRO A 226 -17.72 -8.68 5.36
CA PRO A 226 -18.87 -8.55 4.48
C PRO A 226 -19.80 -9.75 4.61
N GLN A 227 -21.10 -9.52 4.49
CA GLN A 227 -22.08 -10.56 4.29
C GLN A 227 -22.25 -10.82 2.78
N LEU A 228 -22.25 -12.08 2.38
CA LEU A 228 -22.52 -12.45 0.98
C LEU A 228 -23.99 -12.81 0.81
N ASP A 229 -24.63 -12.20 -0.17
CA ASP A 229 -26.01 -12.51 -0.54
C ASP A 229 -26.09 -13.80 -1.37
N THR A 230 -25.04 -14.11 -2.09
CA THR A 230 -24.92 -15.34 -2.88
C THR A 230 -23.67 -16.11 -2.53
N ALA A 231 -23.73 -17.44 -2.56
CA ALA A 231 -22.54 -18.27 -2.45
C ALA A 231 -21.75 -18.18 -3.76
N ALA A 232 -20.83 -17.24 -3.85
CA ALA A 232 -19.81 -17.27 -4.90
C ALA A 232 -18.87 -18.45 -4.64
N THR A 233 -18.62 -19.24 -5.65
CA THR A 233 -17.86 -20.49 -5.52
C THR A 233 -16.54 -20.50 -6.28
N ASP A 234 -16.30 -19.49 -7.11
CA ASP A 234 -15.18 -19.43 -8.04
C ASP A 234 -14.37 -18.13 -7.91
N PHE A 235 -13.95 -17.79 -6.70
CA PHE A 235 -13.12 -16.62 -6.46
C PHE A 235 -11.86 -16.98 -5.66
N THR A 236 -10.83 -16.16 -5.82
CA THR A 236 -9.69 -16.12 -4.90
C THR A 236 -9.86 -14.92 -3.97
N ALA A 237 -9.44 -15.02 -2.72
CA ALA A 237 -9.54 -13.91 -1.78
C ALA A 237 -8.45 -12.83 -2.05
N GLN A 238 -8.44 -12.30 -3.25
CA GLN A 238 -7.47 -11.30 -3.71
C GLN A 238 -8.17 -10.08 -4.31
N PRO A 239 -8.56 -9.08 -3.50
CA PRO A 239 -8.97 -7.77 -3.99
C PRO A 239 -7.91 -7.18 -4.92
N ILE A 240 -8.37 -6.56 -6.01
CA ILE A 240 -7.50 -5.93 -7.00
C ILE A 240 -7.44 -4.42 -6.70
N ASN A 241 -6.94 -3.60 -7.60
CA ASN A 241 -6.77 -2.16 -7.40
C ASN A 241 -7.93 -1.29 -7.91
N SER A 242 -9.08 -1.89 -8.23
CA SER A 242 -10.24 -1.19 -8.77
C SER A 242 -11.44 -1.27 -7.83
N ALA A 243 -11.91 -0.11 -7.38
CA ALA A 243 -13.21 0.07 -6.75
C ALA A 243 -13.81 1.38 -7.22
N PHE A 244 -15.12 1.44 -7.34
CA PHE A 244 -15.85 2.63 -7.80
C PHE A 244 -17.31 2.58 -7.35
N ARG A 245 -17.99 3.71 -7.48
CA ARG A 245 -19.43 3.85 -7.20
C ARG A 245 -20.16 4.21 -8.49
N ASP A 246 -21.34 3.64 -8.70
CA ASP A 246 -22.22 4.06 -9.77
C ASP A 246 -23.11 5.26 -9.36
N PRO A 247 -23.84 5.90 -10.30
CA PRO A 247 -24.72 7.03 -9.98
C PRO A 247 -25.90 6.67 -9.07
N ALA A 248 -26.27 5.38 -8.97
CA ALA A 248 -27.29 4.90 -8.05
C ALA A 248 -26.78 4.70 -6.62
N GLY A 249 -25.47 4.87 -6.41
CA GLY A 249 -24.81 4.74 -5.11
C GLY A 249 -24.28 3.33 -4.81
N ASN A 250 -24.39 2.37 -5.74
CA ASN A 250 -23.84 1.04 -5.54
C ASN A 250 -22.30 1.09 -5.57
N ILE A 251 -21.68 0.32 -4.69
CA ILE A 251 -20.21 0.15 -4.62
C ILE A 251 -19.83 -1.11 -5.41
N TYR A 252 -18.80 -0.98 -6.22
CA TYR A 252 -18.20 -2.09 -6.96
C TYR A 252 -16.75 -2.27 -6.53
N MET A 253 -16.30 -3.52 -6.38
CA MET A 253 -14.92 -3.86 -6.05
C MET A 253 -14.48 -5.05 -6.89
N ALA A 254 -13.35 -4.90 -7.58
CA ALA A 254 -12.79 -5.94 -8.43
C ALA A 254 -12.00 -6.97 -7.61
N MET A 255 -12.19 -8.23 -7.97
CA MET A 255 -11.51 -9.38 -7.35
C MET A 255 -11.14 -10.42 -8.41
N ASP A 256 -10.14 -11.23 -8.10
CA ASP A 256 -9.81 -12.39 -8.91
C ASP A 256 -10.85 -13.49 -8.77
N ALA A 257 -11.26 -14.06 -9.88
CA ALA A 257 -11.95 -15.34 -9.95
C ALA A 257 -10.95 -16.48 -10.13
N ASP A 258 -11.41 -17.72 -9.95
CA ASP A 258 -10.67 -18.90 -10.40
C ASP A 258 -10.53 -18.89 -11.94
N ASP A 259 -9.82 -19.83 -12.52
CA ASP A 259 -9.62 -19.96 -13.97
C ASP A 259 -8.97 -18.75 -14.67
N SER A 260 -8.15 -17.98 -13.93
CA SER A 260 -7.42 -16.83 -14.47
C SER A 260 -8.31 -15.71 -15.02
N ASN A 261 -9.41 -15.44 -14.35
CA ASN A 261 -10.35 -14.36 -14.64
C ASN A 261 -10.39 -13.34 -13.49
N SER A 262 -11.08 -12.23 -13.74
CA SER A 262 -11.46 -11.25 -12.72
C SER A 262 -12.95 -10.96 -12.80
N PHE A 263 -13.55 -10.43 -11.73
CA PHE A 263 -14.97 -10.10 -11.66
C PHE A 263 -15.23 -8.94 -10.70
N LEU A 264 -16.48 -8.52 -10.59
CA LEU A 264 -16.90 -7.46 -9.68
C LEU A 264 -17.85 -8.00 -8.60
N TRP A 265 -17.54 -7.66 -7.37
CA TRP A 265 -18.51 -7.63 -6.28
C TRP A 265 -19.27 -6.30 -6.31
N ARG A 266 -20.58 -6.33 -5.98
CA ARG A 266 -21.41 -5.14 -5.81
C ARG A 266 -22.05 -5.12 -4.43
N SER A 267 -22.09 -3.95 -3.81
CA SER A 267 -22.91 -3.64 -2.63
C SER A 267 -23.86 -2.49 -2.95
N SER A 268 -25.13 -2.64 -2.57
CA SER A 268 -26.17 -1.60 -2.70
C SER A 268 -26.61 -1.01 -1.35
N ASP A 269 -25.90 -1.32 -0.27
CA ASP A 269 -26.28 -1.00 1.10
C ASP A 269 -25.08 -0.53 1.94
N GLU A 270 -24.17 0.24 1.33
CA GLU A 270 -22.98 0.80 1.95
C GLU A 270 -22.02 -0.27 2.51
N GLY A 271 -21.80 -1.33 1.72
CA GLY A 271 -20.82 -2.37 2.03
C GLY A 271 -21.29 -3.42 3.03
N LYS A 272 -22.57 -3.43 3.42
CA LYS A 272 -23.11 -4.42 4.37
C LYS A 272 -23.23 -5.78 3.73
N THR A 273 -23.88 -5.83 2.56
CA THR A 273 -24.03 -7.06 1.78
C THR A 273 -23.39 -6.93 0.42
N TRP A 274 -22.89 -8.03 -0.10
CA TRP A 274 -22.18 -8.08 -1.38
C TRP A 274 -22.68 -9.22 -2.24
N VAL A 275 -22.83 -8.95 -3.52
CA VAL A 275 -23.27 -9.90 -4.54
C VAL A 275 -22.26 -9.97 -5.67
N ASP A 276 -21.98 -11.19 -6.14
CA ASP A 276 -21.21 -11.41 -7.37
C ASP A 276 -22.03 -10.96 -8.57
N MET A 277 -21.48 -10.08 -9.40
CA MET A 277 -22.16 -9.58 -10.61
C MET A 277 -22.34 -10.65 -11.70
N GLY A 278 -21.64 -11.77 -11.61
CA GLY A 278 -21.78 -12.90 -12.53
C GLY A 278 -20.85 -12.87 -13.74
N GLY A 279 -20.51 -11.71 -14.26
CA GLY A 279 -19.61 -11.59 -15.41
C GLY A 279 -18.15 -11.86 -15.07
N ARG A 280 -17.38 -12.40 -16.03
CA ARG A 280 -15.95 -12.70 -15.88
C ARG A 280 -15.16 -12.06 -17.02
N THR A 281 -14.07 -11.36 -16.66
CA THR A 281 -13.12 -10.80 -17.64
C THR A 281 -11.99 -11.80 -17.91
N LEU A 282 -11.35 -11.72 -19.04
CA LEU A 282 -10.17 -12.51 -19.33
C LEU A 282 -8.94 -11.90 -18.64
N GLY A 283 -8.27 -12.70 -17.80
CA GLY A 283 -7.05 -12.34 -17.08
C GLY A 283 -7.26 -12.05 -15.59
N ARG A 284 -6.33 -12.54 -14.77
CA ARG A 284 -6.28 -12.23 -13.33
C ARG A 284 -5.69 -10.85 -13.10
N HIS A 285 -6.09 -10.23 -12.01
CA HIS A 285 -5.68 -8.87 -11.66
C HIS A 285 -6.00 -7.84 -12.76
N SER A 286 -7.12 -8.05 -13.45
CA SER A 286 -7.61 -7.06 -14.42
C SER A 286 -7.98 -5.77 -13.70
N THR A 287 -7.55 -4.65 -14.26
CA THR A 287 -7.98 -3.35 -13.77
C THR A 287 -9.25 -2.92 -14.50
N ILE A 288 -10.25 -2.43 -13.75
CA ILE A 288 -11.60 -2.15 -14.26
C ILE A 288 -11.98 -0.71 -13.95
N ILE A 289 -12.52 0.01 -14.94
CA ILE A 289 -12.94 1.40 -14.77
C ILE A 289 -14.25 1.69 -15.50
N PRO A 290 -15.18 2.49 -14.93
CA PRO A 290 -16.33 2.98 -15.65
C PRO A 290 -15.93 4.01 -16.71
N LEU A 291 -16.51 3.88 -17.90
CA LEU A 291 -16.32 4.81 -19.01
C LEU A 291 -17.43 5.88 -19.07
N ASP A 292 -18.61 5.55 -18.59
CA ASP A 292 -19.78 6.42 -18.54
C ASP A 292 -20.61 6.15 -17.27
N GLU A 293 -21.73 6.83 -17.14
CA GLU A 293 -22.70 6.69 -16.03
C GLU A 293 -23.81 5.65 -16.35
N GLU A 294 -23.84 5.07 -17.53
CA GLU A 294 -24.83 4.11 -18.00
C GLU A 294 -24.42 2.66 -17.75
N GLY A 295 -23.20 2.40 -17.32
CA GLY A 295 -22.70 1.07 -16.97
C GLY A 295 -21.72 0.48 -17.96
N THR A 296 -21.18 1.31 -18.87
CA THR A 296 -20.09 0.89 -19.72
C THR A 296 -18.81 0.83 -18.89
N LEU A 297 -18.20 -0.35 -18.82
CA LEU A 297 -16.93 -0.58 -18.15
C LEU A 297 -15.86 -1.02 -19.14
N LEU A 298 -14.63 -0.56 -18.94
CA LEU A 298 -13.43 -1.08 -19.59
C LEU A 298 -12.66 -1.91 -18.56
N SER A 299 -12.37 -3.16 -18.93
CA SER A 299 -11.39 -3.99 -18.24
C SER A 299 -10.16 -4.16 -19.11
N ILE A 300 -8.96 -3.90 -18.57
CA ILE A 300 -7.70 -4.27 -19.20
C ILE A 300 -7.10 -5.39 -18.35
N GLY A 301 -6.99 -6.60 -18.92
CA GLY A 301 -6.67 -7.83 -18.24
C GLY A 301 -5.25 -7.86 -17.70
N GLY A 302 -5.07 -8.69 -16.71
CA GLY A 302 -3.84 -8.84 -15.94
C GLY A 302 -3.02 -10.06 -16.35
N LYS A 303 -2.40 -10.66 -15.34
CA LYS A 303 -1.49 -11.79 -15.51
C LYS A 303 -2.20 -13.07 -15.99
N ASN A 304 -1.42 -13.99 -16.52
CA ASN A 304 -1.81 -15.33 -16.97
C ASN A 304 -2.77 -15.35 -18.17
N ALA A 305 -2.95 -14.23 -18.85
CA ALA A 305 -3.75 -14.15 -20.07
C ALA A 305 -3.00 -13.39 -21.15
N SER A 306 -3.18 -13.83 -22.38
CA SER A 306 -2.61 -13.20 -23.56
C SER A 306 -3.50 -13.53 -24.75
N LEU A 307 -3.94 -12.52 -25.47
CA LEU A 307 -4.73 -12.66 -26.69
C LEU A 307 -3.90 -12.14 -27.85
N GLU A 308 -3.56 -13.01 -28.80
CA GLU A 308 -2.70 -12.69 -29.95
C GLU A 308 -1.35 -12.07 -29.57
N GLY A 309 -0.86 -12.36 -28.34
CA GLY A 309 0.40 -11.81 -27.83
C GLY A 309 0.27 -10.48 -27.07
N TRP A 310 -0.94 -9.98 -26.87
CA TRP A 310 -1.25 -8.74 -26.18
C TRP A 310 -2.08 -8.98 -24.91
N THR A 311 -2.05 -8.03 -24.00
CA THR A 311 -2.97 -8.02 -22.84
C THR A 311 -4.40 -7.94 -23.35
N PRO A 312 -5.31 -8.83 -22.90
CA PRO A 312 -6.71 -8.76 -23.28
C PRO A 312 -7.41 -7.54 -22.69
N GLN A 313 -8.40 -7.03 -23.39
CA GLN A 313 -9.37 -6.06 -22.87
C GLN A 313 -10.80 -6.54 -23.12
N ASN A 314 -11.71 -6.20 -22.21
CA ASN A 314 -13.12 -6.50 -22.31
C ASN A 314 -13.95 -5.23 -22.08
N ILE A 315 -15.12 -5.16 -22.72
CA ILE A 315 -16.13 -4.14 -22.45
C ILE A 315 -17.37 -4.80 -21.81
N SER A 316 -17.91 -4.16 -20.80
CA SER A 316 -19.24 -4.45 -20.26
C SER A 316 -20.17 -3.28 -20.59
N ARG A 317 -21.50 -3.56 -20.70
CA ARG A 317 -22.54 -2.55 -20.89
C ARG A 317 -23.59 -2.58 -19.79
N ASP A 318 -23.34 -3.33 -18.73
CA ASP A 318 -24.30 -3.65 -17.68
C ASP A 318 -23.64 -3.75 -16.30
N TRP A 319 -22.68 -2.86 -16.03
CA TRP A 319 -21.94 -2.80 -14.76
C TRP A 319 -21.21 -4.11 -14.40
N GLY A 320 -20.77 -4.86 -15.41
CA GLY A 320 -20.00 -6.09 -15.20
C GLY A 320 -20.83 -7.35 -14.98
N ALA A 321 -22.16 -7.30 -15.20
CA ALA A 321 -22.99 -8.50 -15.17
C ALA A 321 -22.67 -9.43 -16.36
N THR A 322 -22.34 -8.84 -17.52
CA THR A 322 -21.82 -9.55 -18.69
C THR A 322 -20.65 -8.79 -19.30
N TRP A 323 -19.81 -9.48 -20.05
CA TRP A 323 -18.69 -8.90 -20.78
C TRP A 323 -18.70 -9.34 -22.23
N GLU A 324 -18.42 -8.41 -23.14
CA GLU A 324 -18.21 -8.69 -24.55
C GLU A 324 -16.96 -9.60 -24.72
N GLU A 325 -16.85 -10.26 -25.86
CA GLU A 325 -15.66 -11.07 -26.18
C GLU A 325 -14.38 -10.21 -26.08
N ALA A 326 -13.36 -10.80 -25.45
CA ALA A 326 -12.11 -10.10 -25.25
C ALA A 326 -11.43 -9.75 -26.59
N THR A 327 -10.86 -8.56 -26.66
CA THR A 327 -10.05 -8.10 -27.78
C THR A 327 -8.62 -7.80 -27.33
N PRO A 328 -7.62 -7.85 -28.23
CA PRO A 328 -6.26 -7.40 -27.90
C PRO A 328 -6.24 -5.92 -27.52
N SER A 329 -5.62 -5.57 -26.40
CA SER A 329 -5.28 -4.18 -26.08
C SER A 329 -3.96 -3.79 -26.74
N PRO A 330 -3.59 -2.49 -26.76
CA PRO A 330 -2.28 -2.07 -27.28
C PRO A 330 -1.13 -2.30 -26.29
N PHE A 331 -1.30 -3.13 -25.26
CA PHE A 331 -0.32 -3.32 -24.20
C PHE A 331 0.24 -4.74 -24.18
N PRO A 332 1.56 -4.91 -23.84
CA PRO A 332 2.17 -6.22 -23.71
C PRO A 332 1.52 -7.08 -22.63
N PRO A 333 1.56 -8.42 -22.76
CA PRO A 333 1.03 -9.30 -21.74
C PRO A 333 1.85 -9.22 -20.46
N LEU A 334 1.19 -9.51 -19.34
CA LEU A 334 1.77 -9.46 -18.00
C LEU A 334 2.19 -10.84 -17.49
N GLY A 335 3.31 -10.86 -16.77
CA GLY A 335 3.79 -12.04 -16.06
C GLY A 335 3.09 -12.26 -14.72
N SER A 336 3.45 -13.37 -14.05
CA SER A 336 2.79 -13.81 -12.81
C SER A 336 2.95 -12.84 -11.62
N ALA A 337 3.92 -11.96 -11.67
CA ALA A 337 4.24 -11.02 -10.58
C ALA A 337 3.90 -9.57 -10.94
N GLN A 338 2.99 -9.35 -11.89
CA GLN A 338 2.65 -8.05 -12.42
C GLN A 338 1.15 -7.80 -12.34
N ARG A 339 0.77 -6.55 -12.07
CA ARG A 339 -0.61 -6.08 -12.03
C ARG A 339 -0.66 -4.67 -12.61
N PRO A 340 -1.50 -4.41 -13.63
CA PRO A 340 -1.67 -3.08 -14.17
C PRO A 340 -2.58 -2.25 -13.27
N SER A 341 -2.66 -0.95 -13.53
CA SER A 341 -3.61 -0.07 -12.87
C SER A 341 -4.09 1.02 -13.82
N ILE A 342 -5.38 1.33 -13.78
CA ILE A 342 -6.02 2.39 -14.54
C ILE A 342 -6.80 3.31 -13.61
N ILE A 343 -6.79 4.61 -13.92
CA ILE A 343 -7.66 5.60 -13.28
C ILE A 343 -8.20 6.59 -14.30
N ARG A 344 -9.31 7.24 -13.95
CA ARG A 344 -9.77 8.45 -14.62
C ARG A 344 -9.25 9.66 -13.86
N LEU A 345 -8.57 10.57 -14.55
CA LEU A 345 -8.07 11.81 -13.98
C LEU A 345 -9.20 12.84 -13.82
N GLN A 346 -8.96 13.86 -13.00
CA GLN A 346 -9.84 15.02 -12.86
C GLN A 346 -10.10 15.75 -14.19
N SER A 347 -9.17 15.65 -15.14
CA SER A 347 -9.32 16.16 -16.52
C SER A 347 -10.32 15.33 -17.37
N GLY A 348 -10.74 14.15 -16.90
CA GLY A 348 -11.53 13.18 -17.64
C GLY A 348 -10.70 12.17 -18.44
N ASN A 349 -9.41 12.39 -18.62
CA ASN A 349 -8.51 11.48 -19.33
C ASN A 349 -8.30 10.18 -18.54
N LEU A 350 -8.04 9.07 -19.23
CA LEU A 350 -7.63 7.82 -18.60
C LEU A 350 -6.11 7.74 -18.51
N VAL A 351 -5.60 7.29 -17.37
CA VAL A 351 -4.18 6.94 -17.21
C VAL A 351 -4.07 5.47 -16.87
N TYR A 352 -3.22 4.77 -17.62
CA TYR A 352 -2.91 3.35 -17.44
C TYR A 352 -1.41 3.16 -17.21
N ILE A 353 -1.04 2.32 -16.27
CA ILE A 353 0.36 1.97 -15.99
C ILE A 353 0.57 0.47 -16.16
N THR A 354 1.69 0.12 -16.78
CA THR A 354 2.08 -1.26 -17.04
C THR A 354 3.57 -1.37 -17.33
N ASP A 355 4.05 -2.57 -17.55
CA ASP A 355 5.40 -2.81 -18.03
C ASP A 355 5.43 -3.78 -19.23
N SER A 356 6.58 -3.90 -19.86
CA SER A 356 6.79 -4.70 -21.07
C SER A 356 7.57 -5.99 -20.82
N TYR A 357 7.60 -6.45 -19.58
CA TYR A 357 8.40 -7.59 -19.17
C TYR A 357 8.20 -8.85 -20.03
N MET A 358 6.97 -9.09 -20.48
CA MET A 358 6.59 -10.27 -21.27
C MET A 358 6.45 -9.99 -22.78
N LEU A 359 6.87 -8.82 -23.26
CA LEU A 359 6.82 -8.53 -24.70
C LEU A 359 7.71 -9.51 -25.46
N LYS A 360 7.12 -10.25 -26.38
CA LYS A 360 7.83 -11.18 -27.25
C LYS A 360 8.47 -10.43 -28.40
N LYS A 361 9.73 -10.78 -28.73
CA LYS A 361 10.51 -10.10 -29.76
C LYS A 361 9.91 -10.19 -31.17
N ASP A 362 9.11 -11.20 -31.42
CA ASP A 362 8.51 -11.53 -32.71
C ASP A 362 7.12 -10.89 -32.92
N ILE A 363 6.60 -10.22 -31.90
CA ILE A 363 5.34 -9.49 -31.98
C ILE A 363 5.67 -8.02 -32.23
N PRO A 364 5.13 -7.40 -33.28
CA PRO A 364 5.35 -5.98 -33.51
C PRO A 364 4.87 -5.15 -32.32
N ALA A 365 5.74 -4.27 -31.84
CA ALA A 365 5.33 -3.32 -30.79
C ALA A 365 4.23 -2.40 -31.32
N PRO A 366 3.23 -2.04 -30.49
CA PRO A 366 2.21 -1.07 -30.90
C PRO A 366 2.83 0.28 -31.22
N GLU A 367 2.09 1.11 -31.95
CA GLU A 367 2.49 2.47 -32.22
C GLU A 367 2.78 3.22 -30.92
N GLY A 368 3.93 3.87 -30.86
CA GLY A 368 4.40 4.57 -29.65
C GLY A 368 5.29 3.75 -28.72
N TRP A 369 5.31 2.41 -28.83
CA TRP A 369 6.25 1.58 -28.06
C TRP A 369 7.63 1.59 -28.70
N LYS A 370 8.65 1.75 -27.85
CA LYS A 370 10.05 1.55 -28.22
C LYS A 370 10.57 0.25 -27.59
N ASN A 371 11.50 -0.42 -28.25
CA ASN A 371 12.06 -1.68 -27.74
C ASN A 371 12.76 -1.52 -26.37
N GLU A 372 13.22 -0.31 -26.06
CA GLU A 372 13.81 0.05 -24.78
C GLU A 372 12.79 0.33 -23.67
N ASP A 373 11.50 0.53 -24.00
CA ASP A 373 10.46 0.81 -23.00
C ASP A 373 10.27 -0.40 -22.11
N LYS A 374 10.46 -0.23 -20.79
CA LYS A 374 10.33 -1.31 -19.79
C LYS A 374 9.14 -1.11 -18.88
N CYS A 375 8.97 0.09 -18.36
CA CYS A 375 7.86 0.50 -17.52
C CYS A 375 7.27 1.77 -18.11
N VAL A 376 5.96 1.79 -18.29
CA VAL A 376 5.30 2.88 -19.01
C VAL A 376 4.07 3.39 -18.29
N ILE A 377 3.78 4.65 -18.54
CA ILE A 377 2.50 5.30 -18.32
C ILE A 377 1.87 5.60 -19.67
N ALA A 378 0.59 5.33 -19.81
CA ALA A 378 -0.17 5.64 -21.01
C ALA A 378 -1.35 6.53 -20.66
N ILE A 379 -1.67 7.51 -21.50
CA ILE A 379 -2.79 8.42 -21.33
C ILE A 379 -3.70 8.41 -22.57
N SER A 380 -5.02 8.42 -22.32
CA SER A 380 -6.06 8.42 -23.36
C SER A 380 -7.05 9.55 -23.12
N LYS A 381 -7.41 10.26 -24.20
CA LYS A 381 -8.44 11.32 -24.23
C LYS A 381 -9.80 10.83 -24.74
N ASP A 382 -9.89 9.60 -25.20
CA ASP A 382 -11.01 9.05 -25.93
C ASP A 382 -11.53 7.74 -25.34
N ASN A 383 -11.51 7.65 -23.99
CA ASN A 383 -11.99 6.49 -23.26
C ASN A 383 -11.28 5.18 -23.63
N GLY A 384 -9.97 5.24 -23.87
CA GLY A 384 -9.16 4.06 -24.12
C GLY A 384 -9.12 3.57 -25.57
N GLN A 385 -9.66 4.35 -26.52
CA GLN A 385 -9.60 3.99 -27.94
C GLN A 385 -8.18 4.22 -28.50
N THR A 386 -7.54 5.32 -28.12
CA THR A 386 -6.15 5.62 -28.47
C THR A 386 -5.33 6.00 -27.22
N TRP A 387 -4.03 5.73 -27.27
CA TRP A 387 -3.13 5.93 -26.14
C TRP A 387 -1.84 6.62 -26.57
N ARG A 388 -1.45 7.66 -25.84
CA ARG A 388 -0.07 8.12 -25.82
C ARG A 388 0.69 7.33 -24.77
N ILE A 389 1.76 6.67 -25.18
CA ILE A 389 2.60 5.83 -24.31
C ILE A 389 3.91 6.58 -24.02
N LYS A 390 4.31 6.64 -22.75
CA LYS A 390 5.54 7.28 -22.29
C LYS A 390 6.30 6.39 -21.32
N SER A 391 7.60 6.22 -21.55
CA SER A 391 8.48 5.51 -20.63
C SER A 391 8.67 6.27 -19.32
N LEU A 392 8.64 5.54 -18.22
CA LEU A 392 9.10 6.03 -16.93
C LEU A 392 10.64 6.05 -16.94
N PRO A 393 11.28 7.20 -16.68
CA PRO A 393 12.74 7.34 -16.82
C PRO A 393 13.52 6.56 -15.76
N VAL A 394 12.84 6.15 -14.69
CA VAL A 394 13.40 5.35 -13.62
C VAL A 394 12.56 4.11 -13.43
N ALA A 395 13.16 2.95 -13.45
CA ALA A 395 12.50 1.70 -13.11
C ALA A 395 13.50 0.71 -12.50
N LEU A 396 13.07 -0.09 -11.55
CA LEU A 396 13.91 -1.05 -10.84
C LEU A 396 13.60 -2.48 -11.26
N PRO A 397 14.60 -3.37 -11.22
CA PRO A 397 14.36 -4.79 -11.41
C PRO A 397 13.32 -5.31 -10.42
N HIS A 398 12.46 -6.20 -10.90
CA HIS A 398 11.55 -6.94 -10.07
C HIS A 398 12.34 -8.00 -9.30
N ASN A 399 12.47 -7.81 -8.00
CA ASN A 399 13.20 -8.64 -7.05
C ASN A 399 14.65 -9.04 -7.46
N ARG A 400 15.29 -9.89 -6.66
CA ARG A 400 16.67 -10.37 -6.90
C ARG A 400 16.78 -11.37 -8.08
N ARG A 401 15.67 -11.84 -8.63
CA ARG A 401 15.64 -12.96 -9.58
C ARG A 401 15.72 -12.53 -11.05
N THR A 402 15.34 -11.29 -11.36
CA THR A 402 15.33 -10.81 -12.74
C THR A 402 16.08 -9.48 -12.87
N ALA A 403 16.81 -9.33 -13.98
CA ALA A 403 17.45 -8.06 -14.33
C ALA A 403 16.49 -7.08 -15.02
N HIS A 404 15.26 -7.51 -15.32
CA HIS A 404 14.29 -6.69 -16.04
C HIS A 404 13.57 -5.73 -15.08
N PRO A 405 13.53 -4.43 -15.40
CA PRO A 405 12.69 -3.48 -14.70
C PRO A 405 11.21 -3.89 -14.77
N SER A 406 10.49 -3.69 -13.68
CA SER A 406 9.06 -3.94 -13.59
C SER A 406 8.44 -3.06 -12.52
N LEU A 407 7.17 -2.70 -12.68
CA LEU A 407 6.39 -2.00 -11.66
C LEU A 407 5.79 -2.99 -10.63
N GLY A 408 5.84 -4.28 -10.93
CA GLY A 408 5.25 -5.31 -10.08
C GLY A 408 3.72 -5.18 -10.00
N TYR A 409 3.15 -5.31 -8.82
CA TYR A 409 1.74 -5.02 -8.57
C TYR A 409 1.59 -3.52 -8.31
N SER A 410 1.57 -2.76 -9.38
CA SER A 410 1.52 -1.31 -9.30
C SER A 410 0.10 -0.79 -9.04
N THR A 411 0.05 0.40 -8.46
CA THR A 411 -1.21 1.14 -8.25
C THR A 411 -1.00 2.59 -8.61
N VAL A 412 -1.93 3.18 -9.36
CA VAL A 412 -1.96 4.60 -9.71
C VAL A 412 -3.15 5.29 -9.04
N ARG A 413 -2.95 6.49 -8.51
CA ARG A 413 -3.97 7.35 -7.90
C ARG A 413 -3.72 8.81 -8.26
N GLN A 414 -4.75 9.64 -8.16
CA GLN A 414 -4.60 11.09 -8.32
C GLN A 414 -4.92 11.81 -7.01
N ALA A 415 -4.03 12.71 -6.62
CA ALA A 415 -4.16 13.52 -5.43
C ALA A 415 -5.13 14.70 -5.63
N PRO A 416 -5.64 15.32 -4.55
CA PRO A 416 -6.47 16.53 -4.62
C PRO A 416 -5.82 17.70 -5.36
N ASN A 417 -4.49 17.79 -5.35
CA ASN A 417 -3.71 18.82 -6.06
C ASN A 417 -3.44 18.48 -7.55
N GLY A 418 -4.05 17.41 -8.08
CA GLY A 418 -3.91 17.00 -9.46
C GLY A 418 -2.69 16.12 -9.75
N LEU A 419 -1.75 15.95 -8.82
CA LEU A 419 -0.62 15.06 -9.00
C LEU A 419 -1.05 13.60 -9.13
N ILE A 420 -0.39 12.89 -10.01
CA ILE A 420 -0.56 11.46 -10.24
C ILE A 420 0.51 10.73 -9.45
N HIS A 421 0.09 9.84 -8.59
CA HIS A 421 0.96 9.03 -7.74
C HIS A 421 0.96 7.59 -8.23
N ILE A 422 2.14 6.99 -8.37
CA ILE A 422 2.31 5.59 -8.74
C ILE A 422 3.14 4.91 -7.66
N LEU A 423 2.60 3.83 -7.10
CA LEU A 423 3.31 2.96 -6.16
C LEU A 423 3.65 1.65 -6.84
N THR A 424 4.91 1.21 -6.74
CA THR A 424 5.35 -0.09 -7.23
C THR A 424 5.35 -1.14 -6.11
N SER A 425 5.47 -2.40 -6.47
CA SER A 425 5.63 -3.47 -5.49
C SER A 425 6.60 -4.55 -5.96
N ALA A 426 7.03 -5.39 -5.01
CA ALA A 426 7.97 -6.48 -5.24
C ALA A 426 9.32 -6.06 -5.86
N ASN A 427 9.52 -4.78 -6.06
CA ASN A 427 10.82 -4.18 -6.25
C ASN A 427 11.41 -3.92 -4.87
N TYR A 428 12.70 -4.06 -4.74
CA TYR A 428 13.37 -3.74 -3.50
C TYR A 428 14.50 -2.73 -3.77
N PRO A 429 14.33 -1.55 -3.22
CA PRO A 429 13.14 -0.99 -2.56
C PRO A 429 12.02 -0.65 -3.55
N ALA A 430 10.77 -0.61 -3.08
CA ALA A 430 9.64 -0.16 -3.88
C ALA A 430 9.74 1.34 -4.17
N LEU A 431 9.24 1.76 -5.32
CA LEU A 431 9.27 3.15 -5.76
C LEU A 431 7.91 3.81 -5.65
N HIS A 432 7.93 5.08 -5.33
CA HIS A 432 6.81 5.98 -5.39
C HIS A 432 7.15 7.12 -6.36
N TYR A 433 6.34 7.28 -7.40
CA TYR A 433 6.45 8.39 -8.36
C TYR A 433 5.38 9.42 -8.07
N GLU A 434 5.72 10.67 -8.23
CA GLU A 434 4.78 11.79 -8.34
C GLU A 434 5.05 12.53 -9.64
N LEU A 435 4.00 12.74 -10.41
CA LEU A 435 4.08 13.43 -11.69
C LEU A 435 2.75 14.11 -12.01
N ASN A 436 2.74 15.01 -12.99
CA ASN A 436 1.51 15.62 -13.44
C ASN A 436 1.18 15.26 -14.89
N GLU A 437 -0.02 15.60 -15.32
CA GLU A 437 -0.50 15.32 -16.67
C GLU A 437 0.34 16.02 -17.75
N ALA A 438 0.82 17.26 -17.48
CA ALA A 438 1.70 17.99 -18.39
C ALA A 438 3.00 17.22 -18.68
N TRP A 439 3.56 16.55 -17.68
CA TRP A 439 4.72 15.70 -17.88
C TRP A 439 4.43 14.51 -18.81
N ILE A 440 3.26 13.88 -18.70
CA ILE A 440 2.90 12.75 -19.59
C ILE A 440 2.80 13.23 -21.04
N TRP A 441 2.26 14.43 -21.25
CA TRP A 441 2.14 15.03 -22.59
C TRP A 441 3.44 15.61 -23.14
N SER A 442 4.43 15.91 -22.32
CA SER A 442 5.74 16.42 -22.77
C SER A 442 6.63 15.29 -23.31
N ASP A 443 7.73 15.66 -23.95
CA ASP A 443 8.79 14.73 -24.34
C ASP A 443 9.94 14.68 -23.30
N GLU A 444 9.80 15.41 -22.20
CA GLU A 444 10.81 15.45 -21.15
C GLU A 444 10.87 14.13 -20.37
N GLY A 445 12.09 13.72 -20.01
CA GLY A 445 12.34 12.60 -19.12
C GLY A 445 12.30 13.03 -17.65
N GLU A 446 13.46 13.09 -17.01
CA GLU A 446 13.57 13.64 -15.65
C GLU A 446 13.53 15.17 -15.71
N VAL A 447 12.82 15.75 -14.75
CA VAL A 447 12.66 17.19 -14.61
C VAL A 447 13.47 17.67 -13.40
N THR A 448 14.21 18.75 -13.58
CA THR A 448 14.86 19.43 -12.45
C THR A 448 13.87 20.37 -11.79
N ILE A 449 13.57 20.11 -10.53
CA ILE A 449 12.62 20.91 -9.75
C ILE A 449 13.41 21.89 -8.90
N SER A 450 13.19 23.20 -9.14
CA SER A 450 13.80 24.24 -8.34
C SER A 450 13.28 24.21 -6.90
N LYS A 451 14.22 24.36 -5.97
CA LYS A 451 13.95 24.61 -4.53
C LYS A 451 14.47 26.00 -4.10
N GLU A 452 14.58 26.92 -5.03
CA GLU A 452 15.00 28.29 -4.76
C GLU A 452 13.82 29.18 -4.38
N GLY A 453 14.07 30.14 -3.50
CA GLY A 453 13.06 31.06 -3.03
C GLY A 453 12.04 30.39 -2.10
N GLY A 454 10.83 30.89 -2.11
CA GLY A 454 9.72 30.38 -1.33
C GLY A 454 9.53 31.09 0.01
N GLU A 455 8.31 31.02 0.52
CA GLU A 455 7.86 31.62 1.78
C GLU A 455 7.53 30.53 2.79
N VAL A 456 8.11 30.64 3.99
CA VAL A 456 7.81 29.74 5.10
C VAL A 456 6.60 30.28 5.87
N LYS A 457 5.62 29.41 6.10
CA LYS A 457 4.42 29.69 6.91
C LYS A 457 4.26 28.67 8.01
N ALA A 458 3.79 29.14 9.17
CA ALA A 458 3.42 28.28 10.29
C ALA A 458 1.93 27.95 10.23
N TYR A 459 1.63 26.70 10.60
CA TYR A 459 0.29 26.12 10.62
C TYR A 459 0.02 25.45 11.96
N SER A 460 -1.25 25.28 12.30
CA SER A 460 -1.63 24.51 13.47
C SER A 460 -3.00 23.87 13.30
N GLU A 461 -3.22 22.76 13.98
CA GLU A 461 -4.49 22.04 14.06
C GLU A 461 -4.80 21.72 15.52
N LYS A 462 -6.10 21.72 15.88
CA LYS A 462 -6.56 21.42 17.23
C LYS A 462 -7.46 20.20 17.24
N TYR A 463 -7.45 19.50 18.35
CA TYR A 463 -8.44 18.47 18.66
C TYR A 463 -9.83 19.11 18.93
N PRO A 464 -10.93 18.32 18.87
CA PRO A 464 -12.27 18.82 19.21
C PRO A 464 -12.39 19.37 20.64
N ASN A 465 -11.54 18.93 21.57
CA ASN A 465 -11.48 19.47 22.93
C ASN A 465 -10.76 20.82 23.05
N GLY A 466 -10.27 21.36 21.94
CA GLY A 466 -9.57 22.65 21.86
C GLY A 466 -8.06 22.58 22.13
N GLN A 467 -7.52 21.43 22.54
CA GLN A 467 -6.09 21.22 22.69
C GLN A 467 -5.40 21.21 21.34
N LEU A 468 -4.14 21.64 21.34
CA LEU A 468 -3.31 21.58 20.14
C LEU A 468 -3.08 20.12 19.74
N LYS A 469 -3.26 19.83 18.44
CA LYS A 469 -3.04 18.51 17.87
C LYS A 469 -1.73 18.44 17.10
N ALA A 470 -1.45 19.48 16.31
CA ALA A 470 -0.24 19.60 15.53
C ALA A 470 0.15 21.07 15.30
N GLU A 471 1.43 21.33 15.26
CA GLU A 471 2.03 22.56 14.75
C GLU A 471 3.12 22.20 13.76
N TRP A 472 3.17 22.90 12.63
CA TRP A 472 4.20 22.66 11.63
C TRP A 472 4.51 23.92 10.84
N GLU A 473 5.65 23.90 10.21
CA GLU A 473 6.06 24.91 9.24
C GLU A 473 6.18 24.25 7.86
N ALA A 474 5.83 25.00 6.84
CA ALA A 474 5.99 24.57 5.46
C ALA A 474 6.38 25.74 4.58
N LYS A 475 7.07 25.42 3.50
CA LYS A 475 7.57 26.37 2.52
C LYS A 475 6.83 26.17 1.20
N THR A 476 6.23 27.25 0.70
CA THR A 476 5.62 27.27 -0.63
C THR A 476 6.57 27.92 -1.61
N TYR A 477 6.93 27.19 -2.65
CA TYR A 477 7.87 27.63 -3.68
C TYR A 477 7.15 28.41 -4.80
N PRO A 478 7.87 29.22 -5.60
CA PRO A 478 7.30 29.95 -6.73
C PRO A 478 6.66 29.03 -7.78
N ASN A 479 7.12 27.79 -7.90
CA ASN A 479 6.54 26.77 -8.79
C ASN A 479 5.27 26.10 -8.21
N GLY A 480 4.73 26.60 -7.10
CA GLY A 480 3.52 26.09 -6.44
C GLY A 480 3.76 24.91 -5.50
N ARG A 481 4.95 24.34 -5.45
CA ARG A 481 5.25 23.21 -4.59
C ARG A 481 5.22 23.58 -3.12
N TYR A 482 4.56 22.76 -2.31
CA TYR A 482 4.49 22.88 -0.86
C TYR A 482 5.37 21.78 -0.22
N LEU A 483 6.33 22.17 0.62
CA LEU A 483 7.19 21.22 1.34
C LEU A 483 7.25 21.56 2.83
N LEU A 484 7.24 20.54 3.68
CA LEU A 484 7.50 20.71 5.10
C LEU A 484 8.89 21.31 5.31
N HIS A 485 9.00 22.29 6.20
CA HIS A 485 10.23 23.02 6.48
C HIS A 485 10.20 23.54 7.91
N GLY A 486 11.32 23.45 8.64
CA GLY A 486 11.33 23.79 10.06
C GLY A 486 10.81 22.65 10.95
N THR A 487 10.31 23.01 12.11
CA THR A 487 9.87 22.03 13.12
C THR A 487 8.41 21.66 12.94
N THR A 488 8.13 20.38 13.01
CA THR A 488 6.78 19.81 13.16
C THR A 488 6.67 19.18 14.55
N THR A 489 5.60 19.50 15.28
CA THR A 489 5.29 18.89 16.57
C THR A 489 3.85 18.41 16.56
N ASP A 490 3.65 17.13 16.88
CA ASP A 490 2.34 16.52 17.08
C ASP A 490 2.14 16.23 18.57
N TYR A 491 0.89 16.32 19.04
CA TYR A 491 0.53 16.20 20.44
C TYR A 491 -0.52 15.11 20.64
N TYR A 492 -0.52 14.49 21.79
CA TYR A 492 -1.66 13.73 22.29
C TYR A 492 -2.83 14.63 22.67
N ALA A 493 -4.02 14.06 22.80
CA ALA A 493 -5.24 14.84 23.09
C ALA A 493 -5.25 15.49 24.49
N ASP A 494 -4.33 15.12 25.38
CA ASP A 494 -4.10 15.76 26.68
C ASP A 494 -3.10 16.92 26.62
N GLY A 495 -2.46 17.15 25.46
CA GLY A 495 -1.48 18.17 25.24
C GLY A 495 -0.03 17.73 25.44
N THR A 496 0.21 16.48 25.81
CA THR A 496 1.58 15.91 25.87
C THR A 496 2.14 15.79 24.46
N VAL A 497 3.43 16.10 24.28
CA VAL A 497 4.12 15.93 22.99
C VAL A 497 4.14 14.45 22.63
N GLN A 498 3.67 14.14 21.42
CA GLN A 498 3.71 12.78 20.86
C GLN A 498 4.94 12.60 19.96
N HIS A 499 5.13 13.53 19.02
CA HIS A 499 6.18 13.43 18.01
C HIS A 499 6.74 14.81 17.70
N LYS A 500 8.03 14.89 17.52
CA LYS A 500 8.70 16.12 17.09
C LYS A 500 9.73 15.76 16.04
N VAL A 501 9.75 16.48 14.93
CA VAL A 501 10.67 16.26 13.81
C VAL A 501 11.04 17.57 13.15
N VAL A 502 12.24 17.67 12.62
CA VAL A 502 12.70 18.82 11.85
C VAL A 502 12.79 18.45 10.37
N TYR A 503 12.25 19.32 9.51
CA TYR A 503 12.30 19.17 8.07
C TYR A 503 13.14 20.28 7.42
N GLN A 504 13.85 19.92 6.39
CA GLN A 504 14.49 20.85 5.45
C GLN A 504 14.03 20.49 4.03
N ASP A 505 13.17 21.34 3.46
CA ASP A 505 12.61 21.17 2.11
C ASP A 505 12.03 19.75 1.88
N GLY A 506 11.19 19.31 2.83
CA GLY A 506 10.50 18.03 2.82
C GLY A 506 11.31 16.84 3.35
N ARG A 507 12.61 17.00 3.59
CA ARG A 507 13.47 15.93 4.13
C ARG A 507 13.62 16.05 5.64
N LYS A 508 13.54 14.90 6.32
CA LYS A 508 13.82 14.83 7.76
C LYS A 508 15.30 15.09 8.03
N THR A 509 15.60 15.92 9.02
CA THR A 509 16.96 16.26 9.47
C THR A 509 16.99 16.51 10.96
N GLY A 510 18.21 16.58 11.55
CA GLY A 510 18.35 16.79 12.98
C GLY A 510 17.70 15.68 13.81
N GLU A 511 17.04 16.09 14.89
CA GLU A 511 16.36 15.16 15.78
C GLU A 511 14.93 14.90 15.36
N GLU A 512 14.52 13.63 15.42
CA GLU A 512 13.13 13.18 15.40
C GLU A 512 12.88 12.38 16.69
N LEU A 513 11.89 12.78 17.46
CA LEU A 513 11.60 12.28 18.79
C LEU A 513 10.17 11.77 18.87
N PHE A 514 9.97 10.59 19.40
CA PHE A 514 8.63 10.03 19.64
C PHE A 514 8.47 9.65 21.11
N TYR A 515 7.40 10.13 21.72
CA TYR A 515 7.11 9.96 23.13
C TYR A 515 5.90 9.06 23.36
N ASN A 516 5.88 8.36 24.47
CA ASN A 516 4.71 7.67 24.98
C ASN A 516 3.68 8.67 25.55
N PRO A 517 2.41 8.26 25.75
CA PRO A 517 1.41 9.14 26.36
C PRO A 517 1.77 9.64 27.78
N ASP A 518 2.62 8.93 28.50
CA ASP A 518 3.12 9.34 29.81
C ASP A 518 4.29 10.35 29.74
N GLY A 519 4.68 10.77 28.53
CA GLY A 519 5.77 11.72 28.26
C GLY A 519 7.17 11.10 28.28
N THR A 520 7.30 9.79 28.45
CA THR A 520 8.60 9.12 28.34
C THR A 520 9.02 8.98 26.89
N LEU A 521 10.33 9.16 26.63
CA LEU A 521 10.87 9.02 25.27
C LEU A 521 10.87 7.54 24.86
N ARG A 522 10.21 7.24 23.72
CA ARG A 522 10.13 5.88 23.19
C ARG A 522 11.25 5.58 22.21
N TRP A 523 11.52 6.52 21.29
CA TRP A 523 12.63 6.40 20.36
C TRP A 523 13.09 7.77 19.85
N ARG A 524 14.30 7.79 19.28
CA ARG A 524 14.95 8.97 18.71
C ARG A 524 15.72 8.59 17.45
N TRP A 525 15.58 9.42 16.41
CA TRP A 525 16.51 9.50 15.31
C TRP A 525 17.31 10.79 15.40
N GLU A 526 18.60 10.70 15.15
CA GLU A 526 19.47 11.84 14.91
C GLU A 526 20.01 11.74 13.50
N ARG A 527 19.74 12.74 12.66
CA ARG A 527 20.17 12.78 11.26
C ARG A 527 21.05 13.97 11.00
N ASN A 528 22.21 13.74 10.37
CA ASN A 528 23.09 14.79 9.90
C ASN A 528 23.21 14.66 8.38
N LEU A 529 22.59 15.58 7.64
CA LEU A 529 22.57 15.57 6.18
C LEU A 529 23.88 16.09 5.56
N GLU A 530 24.77 16.74 6.32
CA GLU A 530 26.10 17.13 5.85
C GLU A 530 27.04 15.93 5.83
N THR A 531 27.03 15.14 6.90
CA THR A 531 27.84 13.93 7.01
C THR A 531 27.16 12.69 6.46
N MET A 532 25.87 12.78 6.12
CA MET A 532 25.05 11.67 5.67
C MET A 532 25.03 10.48 6.64
N ARG A 533 24.94 10.79 7.94
CA ARG A 533 24.91 9.82 9.04
C ARG A 533 23.64 9.96 9.85
N GLY A 534 23.19 8.83 10.41
CA GLY A 534 22.08 8.77 11.32
C GLY A 534 22.36 7.83 12.50
N VAL A 535 21.71 8.11 13.61
CA VAL A 535 21.70 7.25 14.81
C VAL A 535 20.26 7.00 15.19
N TRP A 536 19.90 5.74 15.30
CA TRP A 536 18.62 5.28 15.83
C TRP A 536 18.78 4.83 17.26
N THR A 537 17.96 5.33 18.18
CA THR A 537 17.95 4.90 19.57
C THR A 537 16.53 4.60 20.02
N GLN A 538 16.32 3.44 20.62
CA GLN A 538 15.07 3.03 21.25
C GLN A 538 15.25 2.88 22.76
N TYR A 539 14.20 3.17 23.51
CA TYR A 539 14.25 3.18 24.98
C TYR A 539 13.25 2.19 25.56
N TYR A 540 13.56 1.64 26.75
CA TYR A 540 12.62 0.98 27.62
C TYR A 540 11.72 2.00 28.34
N PRO A 541 10.55 1.58 28.87
CA PRO A 541 9.68 2.48 29.63
C PRO A 541 10.35 3.14 30.84
N ASN A 542 11.38 2.51 31.41
CA ASN A 542 12.17 3.07 32.52
C ASN A 542 13.22 4.10 32.06
N GLY A 543 13.27 4.45 30.78
CA GLY A 543 14.19 5.43 30.19
C GLY A 543 15.59 4.89 29.86
N GLN A 544 15.88 3.62 30.14
CA GLN A 544 17.15 3.00 29.72
C GLN A 544 17.16 2.76 28.22
N LYS A 545 18.33 2.90 27.59
CA LYS A 545 18.48 2.52 26.18
C LYS A 545 18.19 1.02 26.00
N ARG A 546 17.43 0.70 24.96
CA ARG A 546 17.16 -0.67 24.53
C ARG A 546 18.05 -1.09 23.37
N VAL A 547 18.15 -0.23 22.36
CA VAL A 547 19.03 -0.40 21.21
C VAL A 547 19.53 0.96 20.74
N GLU A 548 20.76 1.02 20.29
CA GLU A 548 21.32 2.14 19.54
C GLU A 548 22.06 1.59 18.34
N SER A 549 21.74 2.06 17.15
CA SER A 549 22.34 1.61 15.90
C SER A 549 22.72 2.78 15.01
N HIS A 550 23.75 2.59 14.21
CA HIS A 550 24.34 3.62 13.36
C HIS A 550 24.01 3.32 11.89
N TRP A 551 23.80 4.39 11.13
CA TRP A 551 23.26 4.31 9.77
C TRP A 551 23.95 5.29 8.85
N ASN A 552 24.20 4.88 7.62
CA ASN A 552 24.44 5.77 6.51
C ASN A 552 23.13 6.21 5.92
N ILE A 553 22.99 7.50 5.61
CA ILE A 553 21.90 8.08 4.82
C ILE A 553 22.45 8.16 3.40
N GLU A 554 22.51 7.04 2.71
CA GLU A 554 23.17 6.94 1.41
C GLU A 554 22.17 6.83 0.26
N PRO A 555 22.61 7.23 -0.95
CA PRO A 555 22.09 6.64 -2.18
C PRO A 555 22.30 5.13 -2.10
N THR A 556 21.28 4.33 -2.41
CA THR A 556 21.39 2.88 -2.26
C THR A 556 22.55 2.30 -3.06
N PRO A 557 23.24 1.26 -2.52
CA PRO A 557 24.47 0.71 -3.08
C PRO A 557 24.31 -0.09 -4.38
N ARG A 558 23.12 -0.19 -4.94
CA ARG A 558 22.99 -0.73 -6.28
C ARG A 558 23.14 0.39 -7.27
N ASP A 559 24.04 0.26 -8.21
CA ASP A 559 24.36 1.05 -9.41
C ASP A 559 23.16 1.64 -10.16
N LEU A 560 22.21 2.16 -9.42
CA LEU A 560 21.05 2.82 -9.95
C LEU A 560 21.38 4.27 -10.29
N ASN A 561 22.62 4.66 -10.44
CA ASN A 561 23.09 6.00 -10.84
C ASN A 561 22.26 7.17 -10.28
N ARG A 562 21.56 6.96 -9.13
CA ARG A 562 20.52 7.84 -8.63
C ARG A 562 20.63 8.00 -7.13
N LYS A 563 20.48 9.22 -6.70
CA LYS A 563 20.55 9.63 -5.31
C LYS A 563 19.18 9.47 -4.62
N PHE A 564 18.71 8.24 -4.46
CA PHE A 564 17.60 7.99 -3.56
C PHE A 564 18.09 7.96 -2.12
N ILE A 565 17.31 8.51 -1.21
CA ILE A 565 17.60 8.46 0.20
C ILE A 565 17.17 7.11 0.72
N GLY A 566 18.12 6.38 1.26
CA GLY A 566 17.89 5.15 1.99
C GLY A 566 18.77 5.11 3.23
N TYR A 567 18.36 4.33 4.22
CA TYR A 567 19.12 4.11 5.43
C TYR A 567 19.76 2.73 5.36
N VAL A 568 21.09 2.69 5.48
CA VAL A 568 21.88 1.47 5.45
C VAL A 568 22.61 1.35 6.78
N ALA A 569 22.44 0.25 7.53
CA ALA A 569 23.12 0.04 8.79
C ALA A 569 24.64 0.02 8.57
N GLU A 570 25.37 0.80 9.34
CA GLU A 570 26.82 0.99 9.20
C GLU A 570 27.46 1.34 10.54
N GLY A 571 28.32 0.46 11.06
CA GLY A 571 28.92 0.58 12.37
C GLY A 571 28.18 -0.22 13.44
N PRO A 572 28.37 0.09 14.72
CA PRO A 572 27.84 -0.71 15.80
C PRO A 572 26.33 -0.56 15.98
N ALA A 573 25.67 -1.69 16.29
CA ALA A 573 24.34 -1.76 16.86
C ALA A 573 24.43 -2.41 18.24
N THR A 574 24.22 -1.63 19.28
CA THR A 574 24.35 -2.08 20.67
C THR A 574 22.97 -2.28 21.29
N HIS A 575 22.77 -3.41 21.92
CA HIS A 575 21.54 -3.76 22.63
C HIS A 575 21.82 -3.84 24.13
N TRP A 576 20.87 -3.39 24.94
CA TRP A 576 20.93 -3.43 26.39
C TRP A 576 19.73 -4.18 26.96
N ASN A 577 19.88 -4.70 28.17
CA ASN A 577 18.80 -5.18 29.01
C ASN A 577 18.13 -3.97 29.69
N GLU A 578 16.94 -4.19 30.24
CA GLU A 578 16.17 -3.15 30.92
C GLU A 578 16.87 -2.60 32.19
N ASP A 579 17.79 -3.36 32.76
CA ASP A 579 18.65 -2.93 33.88
C ASP A 579 19.87 -2.07 33.43
N GLY A 580 20.00 -1.79 32.13
CA GLY A 580 21.09 -1.02 31.55
C GLY A 580 22.37 -1.82 31.26
N THR A 581 22.41 -3.11 31.58
CA THR A 581 23.56 -3.97 31.20
C THR A 581 23.56 -4.26 29.70
N GLN A 582 24.74 -4.26 29.10
CA GLN A 582 24.91 -4.56 27.68
C GLN A 582 24.54 -6.01 27.38
N LYS A 583 23.63 -6.21 26.42
CA LYS A 583 23.12 -7.52 26.01
C LYS A 583 23.91 -8.09 24.81
N ALA A 584 24.12 -7.27 23.78
CA ALA A 584 24.80 -7.68 22.56
C ALA A 584 25.35 -6.44 21.83
N VAL A 585 26.36 -6.65 21.00
CA VAL A 585 26.83 -5.68 20.00
C VAL A 585 26.99 -6.40 18.69
N TYR A 586 26.46 -5.81 17.63
CA TYR A 586 26.62 -6.28 16.26
C TYR A 586 27.33 -5.19 15.47
N GLU A 587 28.26 -5.56 14.62
CA GLU A 587 28.94 -4.62 13.73
C GLU A 587 28.39 -4.75 12.33
N PHE A 588 28.02 -3.62 11.72
CA PHE A 588 27.47 -3.56 10.37
C PHE A 588 28.42 -2.89 9.40
N VAL A 589 28.57 -3.48 8.22
CA VAL A 589 29.24 -2.90 7.06
C VAL A 589 28.31 -3.00 5.85
N LYS A 590 27.89 -1.85 5.31
CA LYS A 590 26.98 -1.77 4.15
C LYS A 590 25.70 -2.59 4.30
N GLY A 591 25.11 -2.56 5.49
CA GLY A 591 23.86 -3.25 5.81
C GLY A 591 23.98 -4.72 6.17
N GLU A 592 25.17 -5.29 6.16
CA GLU A 592 25.43 -6.69 6.51
C GLU A 592 26.20 -6.79 7.83
N VAL A 593 25.80 -7.72 8.70
CA VAL A 593 26.54 -8.01 9.93
C VAL A 593 27.86 -8.65 9.58
N VAL A 594 28.95 -8.13 10.12
CA VAL A 594 30.28 -8.76 10.05
C VAL A 594 30.44 -9.66 11.26
N GLU A 595 30.74 -10.94 11.02
CA GLU A 595 31.16 -11.85 12.08
C GLU A 595 32.55 -11.42 12.57
N ASN A 596 32.70 -11.21 13.89
CA ASN A 596 33.98 -10.92 14.55
C ASN A 596 34.80 -12.20 14.70
#